data_88ed19b75d1d3103dc9977dd7eba0840
#
_entry.id   88ed19b75d1d3103dc9977dd7eba0840
#
_cell.length_a   1.000
_cell.length_b   1.000
_cell.length_c   1.000
_cell.angle_alpha   90.00
_cell.angle_beta   90.00
_cell.angle_gamma   90.00
#
_symmetry.space_group_name_H-M   'P 1'
#
loop_
_entity.id
_entity.type
_entity.pdbx_description
1 polymer ?
#
loop_
_entity_poly.entity_id
_entity_poly.type
_entity_poly.pdbx_seq_one_letter_code
_entity_poly.pdbx_strand_id
1 'polypeptide(L)'
;MKTALSAIAGAIALAFIAATPAAAASKDELLRDANVTVNNLKRDPAFATAARMLRDARAIYIVPKLVKGGFIFGAEGGSGVLLRRTGNGWNAPKFYDMASASFGFQAGLQQAQLVFIINSDRALRGIEGGNFKIGGQAGITVADLSSGAEGATTARGGDMVVWTSGTGLFGGVAFNGSVITPDNGKNATPATGPAAQRLRSNLASVR
;
A
#
# COMPACT_ATOMS: atom_id res chain seq x y z
N MET A 1 -56.48 22.68 -32.66
CA MET A 1 -55.26 23.24 -32.15
C MET A 1 -54.46 22.08 -31.52
N LYS A 2 -53.42 21.61 -32.18
CA LYS A 2 -52.59 20.48 -31.75
C LYS A 2 -51.24 21.05 -31.33
N THR A 3 -50.91 21.01 -30.05
CA THR A 3 -49.61 21.42 -29.50
C THR A 3 -48.69 20.21 -29.46
N ALA A 4 -47.66 20.27 -30.25
CA ALA A 4 -46.59 19.26 -30.28
C ALA A 4 -45.64 19.51 -29.12
N LEU A 5 -45.45 18.48 -28.24
CA LEU A 5 -44.42 18.45 -27.22
C LEU A 5 -43.14 17.86 -27.85
N SER A 6 -42.14 18.69 -28.04
CA SER A 6 -40.81 18.24 -28.48
C SER A 6 -40.04 17.68 -27.29
N ALA A 7 -39.74 16.37 -27.31
CA ALA A 7 -38.87 15.71 -26.37
C ALA A 7 -37.40 15.96 -26.79
N ILE A 8 -36.64 16.67 -25.98
CA ILE A 8 -35.19 16.82 -26.12
C ILE A 8 -34.53 15.62 -25.41
N ALA A 9 -34.15 14.61 -26.16
CA ALA A 9 -33.32 13.52 -25.67
C ALA A 9 -31.86 13.99 -25.65
N GLY A 10 -31.40 14.40 -24.49
CA GLY A 10 -29.97 14.69 -24.26
C GLY A 10 -29.16 13.40 -24.17
N ALA A 11 -28.44 13.08 -25.21
CA ALA A 11 -27.45 12.00 -25.20
C ALA A 11 -26.24 12.42 -24.36
N ILE A 12 -26.10 11.91 -23.13
CA ILE A 12 -24.90 12.02 -22.34
C ILE A 12 -23.92 11.00 -22.90
N ALA A 13 -23.01 11.45 -23.75
CA ALA A 13 -21.86 10.64 -24.18
C ALA A 13 -20.92 10.48 -22.99
N LEU A 14 -20.95 9.31 -22.34
CA LEU A 14 -19.89 8.89 -21.41
C LEU A 14 -18.64 8.65 -22.25
N ALA A 15 -17.74 9.63 -22.26
CA ALA A 15 -16.38 9.44 -22.76
C ALA A 15 -15.64 8.51 -21.76
N PHE A 16 -15.61 7.22 -22.04
CA PHE A 16 -14.66 6.30 -21.44
C PHE A 16 -13.26 6.75 -21.89
N ILE A 17 -12.59 7.51 -21.06
CA ILE A 17 -11.14 7.69 -21.20
C ILE A 17 -10.55 6.32 -20.90
N ALA A 18 -10.18 5.59 -21.96
CA ALA A 18 -9.38 4.39 -21.85
C ALA A 18 -8.05 4.81 -21.20
N ALA A 19 -7.95 4.66 -19.89
CA ALA A 19 -6.69 4.73 -19.20
C ALA A 19 -5.81 3.62 -19.78
N THR A 20 -4.82 3.99 -20.58
CA THR A 20 -3.77 3.05 -21.00
C THR A 20 -3.21 2.42 -19.71
N PRO A 21 -3.16 1.08 -19.61
CA PRO A 21 -2.57 0.46 -18.44
C PRO A 21 -1.14 0.97 -18.33
N ALA A 22 -0.84 1.69 -17.27
CA ALA A 22 0.54 2.05 -16.96
C ALA A 22 1.31 0.72 -16.95
N ALA A 23 2.36 0.63 -17.79
CA ALA A 23 3.14 -0.58 -17.90
C ALA A 23 3.55 -1.01 -16.49
N ALA A 24 3.20 -2.25 -16.11
CA ALA A 24 3.47 -2.74 -14.77
C ALA A 24 4.98 -2.68 -14.53
N ALA A 25 5.42 -2.00 -13.47
CA ALA A 25 6.83 -1.87 -13.12
C ALA A 25 7.51 -3.23 -13.09
N SER A 26 8.72 -3.31 -13.64
CA SER A 26 9.50 -4.53 -13.58
C SER A 26 9.84 -4.90 -12.13
N LYS A 27 10.17 -6.18 -11.85
CA LYS A 27 10.59 -6.61 -10.50
C LYS A 27 11.72 -5.74 -9.96
N ASP A 28 12.74 -5.49 -10.77
CA ASP A 28 13.93 -4.75 -10.35
C ASP A 28 13.64 -3.28 -10.11
N GLU A 29 12.75 -2.69 -10.89
CA GLU A 29 12.27 -1.31 -10.70
C GLU A 29 11.50 -1.22 -9.37
N LEU A 30 10.53 -2.11 -9.15
CA LEU A 30 9.74 -2.13 -7.92
C LEU A 30 10.61 -2.33 -6.67
N LEU A 31 11.66 -3.17 -6.76
CA LEU A 31 12.61 -3.37 -5.66
C LEU A 31 13.50 -2.14 -5.41
N ARG A 32 13.90 -1.43 -6.46
CA ARG A 32 14.64 -0.17 -6.32
C ARG A 32 13.77 0.90 -5.67
N ASP A 33 12.53 1.03 -6.11
CA ASP A 33 11.58 2.00 -5.57
C ASP A 33 11.20 1.69 -4.11
N ALA A 34 11.04 0.39 -3.77
CA ALA A 34 10.86 -0.04 -2.39
C ALA A 34 12.08 0.33 -1.51
N ASN A 35 13.30 0.22 -2.04
CA ASN A 35 14.49 0.64 -1.33
C ASN A 35 14.55 2.15 -1.11
N VAL A 36 14.11 2.95 -2.08
CA VAL A 36 13.95 4.42 -1.93
C VAL A 36 12.91 4.73 -0.85
N THR A 37 11.78 4.03 -0.84
CA THR A 37 10.72 4.19 0.18
C THR A 37 11.24 3.92 1.59
N VAL A 38 12.04 2.85 1.79
CA VAL A 38 12.70 2.58 3.08
C VAL A 38 13.64 3.72 3.48
N ASN A 39 14.39 4.29 2.53
CA ASN A 39 15.26 5.42 2.82
C ASN A 39 14.47 6.69 3.18
N ASN A 40 13.29 6.90 2.58
CA ASN A 40 12.42 8.01 2.94
C ASN A 40 11.84 7.83 4.35
N LEU A 41 11.38 6.62 4.70
CA LEU A 41 10.98 6.30 6.07
C LEU A 41 12.13 6.56 7.06
N LYS A 42 13.38 6.21 6.74
CA LYS A 42 14.54 6.46 7.61
C LYS A 42 14.83 7.94 7.88
N ARG A 43 14.37 8.83 7.02
CA ARG A 43 14.51 10.29 7.17
C ARG A 43 13.30 10.94 7.85
N ASP A 44 12.23 10.18 8.03
CA ASP A 44 10.99 10.67 8.62
C ASP A 44 11.11 10.77 10.14
N PRO A 45 10.50 11.80 10.78
CA PRO A 45 10.46 11.90 12.24
C PRO A 45 9.88 10.68 12.96
N ALA A 46 8.95 9.96 12.31
CA ALA A 46 8.37 8.72 12.84
C ALA A 46 9.36 7.53 12.83
N PHE A 47 10.54 7.66 12.22
CA PHE A 47 11.48 6.55 12.04
C PHE A 47 11.92 5.91 13.36
N ALA A 48 12.16 6.69 14.40
CA ALA A 48 12.57 6.13 15.70
C ALA A 48 11.55 5.13 16.25
N THR A 49 10.25 5.40 16.05
CA THR A 49 9.18 4.48 16.43
C THR A 49 9.07 3.30 15.46
N ALA A 50 9.13 3.57 14.16
CA ALA A 50 9.13 2.53 13.13
C ALA A 50 10.29 1.54 13.31
N ALA A 51 11.49 2.02 13.63
CA ALA A 51 12.67 1.19 13.83
C ALA A 51 12.48 0.22 15.02
N ARG A 52 11.89 0.70 16.13
CA ARG A 52 11.57 -0.17 17.27
C ARG A 52 10.60 -1.29 16.88
N MET A 53 9.56 -0.94 16.12
CA MET A 53 8.57 -1.92 15.65
C MET A 53 9.16 -2.89 14.64
N LEU A 54 10.00 -2.40 13.73
CA LEU A 54 10.66 -3.24 12.73
C LEU A 54 11.59 -4.30 13.33
N ARG A 55 12.14 -4.09 14.54
CA ARG A 55 12.96 -5.11 15.22
C ARG A 55 12.18 -6.38 15.52
N ASP A 56 10.93 -6.24 15.92
CA ASP A 56 10.07 -7.34 16.36
C ASP A 56 9.06 -7.78 15.28
N ALA A 57 9.01 -7.04 14.17
CA ALA A 57 8.05 -7.29 13.10
C ALA A 57 8.20 -8.68 12.49
N ARG A 58 7.08 -9.32 12.17
CA ARG A 58 7.01 -10.58 11.44
C ARG A 58 7.29 -10.41 9.96
N ALA A 59 6.85 -9.28 9.41
CA ALA A 59 7.06 -8.93 8.01
C ALA A 59 6.97 -7.41 7.80
N ILE A 60 7.41 -6.98 6.62
CA ILE A 60 7.19 -5.62 6.11
C ILE A 60 6.58 -5.70 4.71
N TYR A 61 5.55 -4.90 4.45
CA TYR A 61 4.98 -4.74 3.11
C TYR A 61 5.14 -3.29 2.67
N ILE A 62 5.82 -3.08 1.55
CA ILE A 62 6.22 -1.76 1.04
C ILE A 62 5.51 -1.53 -0.28
N VAL A 63 4.70 -0.49 -0.38
CA VAL A 63 4.07 0.00 -1.62
C VAL A 63 4.75 1.32 -2.00
N PRO A 64 5.70 1.32 -2.94
CA PRO A 64 6.48 2.52 -3.26
C PRO A 64 5.64 3.61 -3.93
N LYS A 65 4.58 3.21 -4.60
CA LYS A 65 3.73 4.12 -5.35
C LYS A 65 2.28 3.63 -5.28
N LEU A 66 1.54 4.17 -4.33
CA LEU A 66 0.08 4.07 -4.32
C LEU A 66 -0.47 5.26 -5.10
N VAL A 67 -1.24 4.98 -6.14
CA VAL A 67 -1.91 6.00 -6.96
C VAL A 67 -3.38 5.99 -6.62
N LYS A 68 -3.91 7.16 -6.31
CA LYS A 68 -5.33 7.39 -6.07
C LYS A 68 -5.86 8.38 -7.09
N GLY A 69 -6.95 8.03 -7.77
CA GLY A 69 -7.62 8.88 -8.74
C GLY A 69 -9.13 8.70 -8.70
N GLY A 70 -9.86 9.75 -9.09
CA GLY A 70 -11.33 9.72 -9.17
C GLY A 70 -11.94 11.10 -8.96
N PHE A 71 -13.24 11.19 -9.20
CA PHE A 71 -14.00 12.44 -8.99
C PHE A 71 -15.13 12.24 -7.98
N ILE A 72 -16.04 11.29 -8.20
CA ILE A 72 -17.11 10.89 -7.26
C ILE A 72 -16.83 9.48 -6.76
N PHE A 73 -16.38 8.61 -7.66
CA PHE A 73 -15.88 7.28 -7.38
C PHE A 73 -14.37 7.32 -7.53
N GLY A 74 -13.64 6.93 -6.50
CA GLY A 74 -12.19 6.83 -6.52
C GLY A 74 -11.76 5.38 -6.56
N ALA A 75 -10.64 5.15 -7.24
CA ALA A 75 -9.89 3.92 -7.15
C ALA A 75 -8.46 4.24 -6.74
N GLU A 76 -7.89 3.40 -5.93
CA GLU A 76 -6.48 3.47 -5.60
C GLU A 76 -5.85 2.11 -5.79
N GLY A 77 -4.58 2.12 -6.22
CA GLY A 77 -3.87 0.90 -6.45
C GLY A 77 -2.36 1.12 -6.52
N GLY A 78 -1.63 0.08 -6.21
CA GLY A 78 -0.18 0.06 -6.29
C GLY A 78 0.39 -1.33 -6.10
N SER A 79 1.52 -1.60 -6.78
CA SER A 79 2.28 -2.82 -6.57
C SER A 79 3.23 -2.64 -5.38
N GLY A 80 3.41 -3.69 -4.60
CA GLY A 80 4.25 -3.68 -3.42
C GLY A 80 5.10 -4.93 -3.27
N VAL A 81 5.97 -4.86 -2.26
CA VAL A 81 6.96 -5.91 -1.95
C VAL A 81 6.82 -6.34 -0.50
N LEU A 82 6.58 -7.61 -0.27
CA LEU A 82 6.51 -8.24 1.06
C LEU A 82 7.82 -8.97 1.37
N LEU A 83 8.40 -8.68 2.53
CA LEU A 83 9.53 -9.43 3.08
C LEU A 83 9.17 -9.96 4.47
N ARG A 84 9.39 -11.24 4.71
CA ARG A 84 9.25 -11.87 6.04
C ARG A 84 10.57 -11.82 6.79
N ARG A 85 10.46 -11.69 8.10
CA ARG A 85 11.64 -11.86 8.96
C ARG A 85 12.05 -13.32 9.05
N THR A 86 13.36 -13.56 8.95
CA THR A 86 13.96 -14.88 9.09
C THR A 86 15.22 -14.76 9.94
N GLY A 87 15.15 -15.19 11.22
CA GLY A 87 16.24 -14.98 12.15
C GLY A 87 16.62 -13.48 12.24
N ASN A 88 17.88 -13.16 11.96
CA ASN A 88 18.40 -11.78 12.00
C ASN A 88 18.23 -11.02 10.67
N GLY A 89 17.54 -11.59 9.68
CA GLY A 89 17.43 -10.99 8.35
C GLY A 89 16.03 -11.05 7.76
N TRP A 90 15.98 -10.97 6.44
CA TRP A 90 14.76 -10.95 5.65
C TRP A 90 14.85 -11.98 4.53
N ASN A 91 13.73 -12.64 4.23
CA ASN A 91 13.64 -13.61 3.12
C ASN A 91 13.74 -12.93 1.74
N ALA A 92 13.68 -13.73 0.68
CA ALA A 92 13.52 -13.22 -0.68
C ALA A 92 12.18 -12.47 -0.81
N PRO A 93 12.18 -11.27 -1.43
CA PRO A 93 10.96 -10.50 -1.62
C PRO A 93 9.89 -11.25 -2.41
N LYS A 94 8.64 -11.10 -2.00
CA LYS A 94 7.45 -11.50 -2.76
C LYS A 94 6.65 -10.28 -3.15
N PHE A 95 5.95 -10.36 -4.28
CA PHE A 95 5.23 -9.25 -4.89
C PHE A 95 3.73 -9.39 -4.66
N TYR A 96 3.10 -8.30 -4.30
CA TYR A 96 1.66 -8.20 -4.05
C TYR A 96 1.14 -6.90 -4.62
N ASP A 97 -0.08 -6.90 -5.10
CA ASP A 97 -0.80 -5.70 -5.51
C ASP A 97 -1.79 -5.32 -4.42
N MET A 98 -1.92 -4.01 -4.19
CA MET A 98 -2.91 -3.43 -3.30
C MET A 98 -3.89 -2.63 -4.13
N ALA A 99 -5.18 -2.82 -3.90
CA ALA A 99 -6.23 -2.06 -4.56
C ALA A 99 -7.37 -1.77 -3.58
N SER A 100 -7.97 -0.59 -3.72
CA SER A 100 -9.23 -0.27 -3.06
C SER A 100 -10.13 0.59 -3.95
N ALA A 101 -11.43 0.55 -3.65
CA ALA A 101 -12.39 1.50 -4.19
C ALA A 101 -12.81 2.44 -3.06
N SER A 102 -12.83 3.72 -3.34
CA SER A 102 -13.30 4.73 -2.40
C SER A 102 -14.46 5.51 -2.98
N PHE A 103 -15.40 5.89 -2.11
CA PHE A 103 -16.49 6.78 -2.44
C PHE A 103 -16.24 8.12 -1.74
N GLY A 104 -16.19 9.20 -2.51
CA GLY A 104 -16.01 10.53 -1.94
C GLY A 104 -15.57 11.56 -2.98
N PHE A 105 -15.82 12.83 -2.66
CA PHE A 105 -15.45 13.94 -3.53
C PHE A 105 -13.95 14.21 -3.42
N GLN A 106 -13.16 13.64 -4.32
CA GLN A 106 -11.73 13.86 -4.41
C GLN A 106 -11.35 14.11 -5.88
N ALA A 107 -11.11 15.37 -6.21
CA ALA A 107 -10.65 15.74 -7.55
C ALA A 107 -9.12 15.65 -7.59
N GLY A 108 -8.59 14.88 -8.55
CA GLY A 108 -7.18 14.85 -8.83
C GLY A 108 -6.52 13.48 -8.71
N LEU A 109 -5.26 13.45 -9.13
CA LEU A 109 -4.36 12.31 -9.01
C LEU A 109 -3.43 12.52 -7.81
N GLN A 110 -3.44 11.61 -6.87
CA GLN A 110 -2.57 11.64 -5.69
C GLN A 110 -1.65 10.44 -5.68
N GLN A 111 -0.46 10.61 -5.15
CA GLN A 111 0.50 9.53 -4.98
C GLN A 111 1.07 9.54 -3.56
N ALA A 112 1.24 8.35 -3.00
CA ALA A 112 1.90 8.17 -1.71
C ALA A 112 2.77 6.93 -1.70
N GLN A 113 3.71 6.90 -0.77
CA GLN A 113 4.46 5.70 -0.40
C GLN A 113 3.87 5.14 0.89
N LEU A 114 3.75 3.82 0.96
CA LEU A 114 3.26 3.14 2.16
C LEU A 114 4.27 2.11 2.64
N VAL A 115 4.41 2.02 3.96
CA VAL A 115 5.14 0.94 4.61
C VAL A 115 4.26 0.36 5.71
N PHE A 116 3.84 -0.89 5.53
CA PHE A 116 3.14 -1.64 6.55
C PHE A 116 4.12 -2.49 7.34
N ILE A 117 4.21 -2.27 8.64
CA ILE A 117 4.94 -3.09 9.59
C ILE A 117 3.95 -4.12 10.14
N ILE A 118 4.19 -5.40 9.88
CA ILE A 118 3.29 -6.49 10.23
C ILE A 118 3.82 -7.15 11.49
N ASN A 119 3.09 -6.99 12.60
CA ASN A 119 3.51 -7.41 13.93
C ASN A 119 2.98 -8.79 14.32
N SER A 120 1.85 -9.23 13.73
CA SER A 120 1.24 -10.50 14.10
C SER A 120 1.33 -11.56 13.00
N ASP A 121 1.49 -12.81 13.41
CA ASP A 121 1.46 -13.95 12.49
C ASP A 121 0.08 -14.13 11.83
N ARG A 122 -0.99 -13.67 12.48
CA ARG A 122 -2.34 -13.70 11.94
C ARG A 122 -2.47 -12.80 10.72
N ALA A 123 -2.00 -11.54 10.82
CA ALA A 123 -2.01 -10.61 9.70
C ALA A 123 -1.12 -11.11 8.56
N LEU A 124 0.06 -11.62 8.87
CA LEU A 124 0.97 -12.19 7.87
C LEU A 124 0.35 -13.36 7.12
N ARG A 125 -0.23 -14.35 7.84
CA ARG A 125 -0.92 -15.47 7.20
C ARG A 125 -2.12 -15.03 6.36
N GLY A 126 -2.83 -13.99 6.79
CA GLY A 126 -3.92 -13.39 6.01
C GLY A 126 -3.43 -12.89 4.65
N ILE A 127 -2.33 -12.13 4.63
CA ILE A 127 -1.74 -11.61 3.39
C ILE A 127 -1.21 -12.74 2.51
N GLU A 128 -0.48 -13.70 3.08
CA GLU A 128 0.08 -14.84 2.34
C GLU A 128 -0.98 -15.80 1.81
N GLY A 129 -2.14 -15.88 2.46
CA GLY A 129 -3.29 -16.66 2.00
C GLY A 129 -3.99 -16.08 0.78
N GLY A 130 -3.66 -14.86 0.38
CA GLY A 130 -4.23 -14.15 -0.76
C GLY A 130 -5.59 -13.49 -0.45
N ASN A 131 -5.92 -12.47 -1.25
CA ASN A 131 -7.17 -11.68 -1.11
C ASN A 131 -7.39 -11.11 0.31
N PHE A 132 -6.31 -10.66 0.95
CA PHE A 132 -6.36 -10.08 2.29
C PHE A 132 -7.05 -8.71 2.24
N LYS A 133 -8.20 -8.59 2.91
CA LYS A 133 -8.94 -7.33 3.03
C LYS A 133 -8.60 -6.63 4.33
N ILE A 134 -7.97 -5.46 4.25
CA ILE A 134 -7.66 -4.62 5.41
C ILE A 134 -8.97 -4.16 6.05
N GLY A 135 -9.10 -4.33 7.38
CA GLY A 135 -10.32 -4.01 8.13
C GLY A 135 -11.50 -4.96 7.90
N GLY A 136 -11.39 -5.90 6.96
CA GLY A 136 -12.44 -6.88 6.67
C GLY A 136 -12.31 -8.19 7.44
N GLN A 137 -11.17 -8.45 8.06
CA GLN A 137 -10.96 -9.65 8.86
C GLN A 137 -11.14 -9.34 10.35
N ALA A 138 -12.02 -10.07 11.01
CA ALA A 138 -12.31 -9.87 12.41
C ALA A 138 -11.04 -9.95 13.28
N GLY A 139 -10.83 -8.91 14.07
CA GLY A 139 -9.75 -8.83 15.05
C GLY A 139 -8.36 -8.52 14.51
N ILE A 140 -8.18 -8.10 13.25
CA ILE A 140 -6.93 -7.51 12.77
C ILE A 140 -7.02 -5.98 12.86
N THR A 141 -6.14 -5.40 13.66
CA THR A 141 -6.06 -3.96 13.88
C THR A 141 -4.98 -3.32 13.02
N VAL A 142 -5.29 -2.17 12.43
CA VAL A 142 -4.33 -1.36 11.67
C VAL A 142 -4.23 0.01 12.34
N ALA A 143 -3.01 0.41 12.70
CA ALA A 143 -2.72 1.70 13.30
C ALA A 143 -1.89 2.56 12.35
N ASP A 144 -2.10 3.89 12.39
CA ASP A 144 -1.35 4.86 11.61
C ASP A 144 -0.19 5.41 12.41
N LEU A 145 1.02 5.31 11.87
CA LEU A 145 2.24 5.83 12.48
C LEU A 145 2.47 7.32 12.12
N SER A 146 1.86 7.79 11.04
CA SER A 146 2.07 9.15 10.53
C SER A 146 1.36 10.23 11.35
N SER A 147 0.48 9.84 12.28
CA SER A 147 -0.32 10.74 13.12
C SER A 147 0.44 11.36 14.31
N GLY A 148 1.77 11.26 14.36
CA GLY A 148 2.59 11.84 15.44
C GLY A 148 2.62 10.99 16.74
N ALA A 149 2.83 11.66 17.90
CA ALA A 149 3.03 10.98 19.18
C ALA A 149 1.82 10.15 19.65
N GLU A 150 0.61 10.58 19.32
CA GLU A 150 -0.63 9.85 19.65
C GLU A 150 -0.76 8.56 18.83
N GLY A 151 -0.41 8.62 17.54
CA GLY A 151 -0.36 7.44 16.67
C GLY A 151 0.64 6.39 17.17
N ALA A 152 1.76 6.82 17.73
CA ALA A 152 2.79 5.91 18.27
C ALA A 152 2.31 5.08 19.46
N THR A 153 1.39 5.59 20.26
CA THR A 153 0.84 4.87 21.42
C THR A 153 -0.17 3.81 20.97
N THR A 154 -1.05 4.16 20.03
CA THR A 154 -2.02 3.24 19.44
C THR A 154 -1.34 2.15 18.60
N ALA A 155 -0.23 2.50 17.95
CA ALA A 155 0.53 1.60 17.09
C ALA A 155 1.17 0.42 17.82
N ARG A 156 1.48 0.54 19.14
CA ARG A 156 2.13 -0.54 19.92
C ARG A 156 1.30 -1.82 20.06
N GLY A 157 -0.03 -1.75 19.90
CA GLY A 157 -0.93 -2.90 19.99
C GLY A 157 -1.51 -3.36 18.66
N GLY A 158 -1.18 -2.72 17.55
CA GLY A 158 -1.74 -3.04 16.24
C GLY A 158 -1.10 -4.29 15.61
N ASP A 159 -1.93 -5.14 15.00
CA ASP A 159 -1.45 -6.27 14.19
C ASP A 159 -0.62 -5.79 12.98
N MET A 160 -1.00 -4.63 12.45
CA MET A 160 -0.29 -3.93 11.37
C MET A 160 -0.19 -2.45 11.75
N VAL A 161 0.94 -1.85 11.40
CA VAL A 161 1.16 -0.41 11.53
C VAL A 161 1.56 0.12 10.17
N VAL A 162 0.94 1.21 9.73
CA VAL A 162 1.23 1.83 8.44
C VAL A 162 1.90 3.18 8.62
N TRP A 163 2.95 3.41 7.86
CA TRP A 163 3.54 4.72 7.62
C TRP A 163 3.24 5.17 6.19
N THR A 164 2.94 6.46 6.03
CA THR A 164 2.71 7.10 4.73
C THR A 164 3.62 8.29 4.53
N SER A 165 4.14 8.48 3.31
CA SER A 165 5.00 9.63 2.98
C SER A 165 4.21 10.90 2.65
N GLY A 166 2.90 10.89 2.74
CA GLY A 166 2.04 12.02 2.37
C GLY A 166 1.69 12.88 3.56
N THR A 167 1.98 14.17 3.51
CA THR A 167 1.48 15.13 4.49
C THR A 167 0.04 15.54 4.17
N GLY A 168 -0.88 15.33 5.11
CA GLY A 168 -2.19 15.99 5.13
C GLY A 168 -3.30 15.38 4.26
N LEU A 169 -2.99 14.76 3.12
CA LEU A 169 -4.00 14.18 2.22
C LEU A 169 -4.29 12.69 2.50
N PHE A 170 -3.37 12.01 3.18
CA PHE A 170 -3.52 10.65 3.64
C PHE A 170 -3.68 10.54 5.16
N GLY A 171 -3.69 11.65 5.87
CA GLY A 171 -4.02 11.71 7.30
C GLY A 171 -5.43 11.21 7.55
N GLY A 172 -5.56 10.00 8.08
CA GLY A 172 -6.85 9.34 8.29
C GLY A 172 -7.35 8.54 7.10
N VAL A 173 -6.48 8.15 6.17
CA VAL A 173 -6.85 7.20 5.12
C VAL A 173 -7.27 5.91 5.79
N ALA A 174 -8.56 5.68 5.72
CA ALA A 174 -9.12 4.39 6.03
C ALA A 174 -8.66 3.42 4.93
N PHE A 175 -7.54 2.72 5.15
CA PHE A 175 -7.17 1.55 4.32
C PHE A 175 -8.19 0.42 4.45
N ASN A 176 -9.23 0.65 5.24
CA ASN A 176 -10.35 -0.25 5.41
C ASN A 176 -11.01 -0.49 4.05
N GLY A 177 -11.06 -1.76 3.67
CA GLY A 177 -11.60 -2.16 2.38
C GLY A 177 -10.55 -2.39 1.30
N SER A 178 -9.30 -1.96 1.50
CA SER A 178 -8.22 -2.30 0.58
C SER A 178 -7.94 -3.80 0.57
N VAL A 179 -7.72 -4.35 -0.62
CA VAL A 179 -7.42 -5.77 -0.81
C VAL A 179 -5.96 -5.90 -1.24
N ILE A 180 -5.24 -6.81 -0.60
CA ILE A 180 -3.87 -7.18 -0.95
C ILE A 180 -3.91 -8.58 -1.59
N THR A 181 -3.42 -8.70 -2.82
CA THR A 181 -3.41 -9.93 -3.61
C THR A 181 -2.00 -10.26 -4.09
N PRO A 182 -1.60 -11.55 -4.14
CA PRO A 182 -0.29 -11.92 -4.67
C PRO A 182 -0.23 -11.66 -6.19
N ASP A 183 0.87 -11.06 -6.63
CA ASP A 183 1.20 -10.97 -8.06
C ASP A 183 1.86 -12.28 -8.51
N ASN A 184 1.05 -13.20 -9.02
CA ASN A 184 1.52 -14.51 -9.44
C ASN A 184 2.53 -14.45 -10.60
N GLY A 185 2.42 -13.44 -11.48
CA GLY A 185 3.35 -13.24 -12.58
C GLY A 185 4.74 -12.87 -12.08
N LYS A 186 4.84 -11.86 -11.20
CA LYS A 186 6.11 -11.47 -10.61
C LYS A 186 6.66 -12.54 -9.64
N ASN A 187 5.79 -13.32 -9.00
CA ASN A 187 6.18 -14.38 -8.08
C ASN A 187 6.56 -15.70 -8.76
N ALA A 188 6.37 -15.85 -10.08
CA ALA A 188 6.73 -17.07 -10.82
C ALA A 188 8.21 -17.45 -10.67
N THR A 189 9.09 -16.49 -10.45
CA THR A 189 10.51 -16.72 -10.15
C THR A 189 10.95 -15.94 -8.93
N PRO A 190 11.80 -16.51 -8.03
CA PRO A 190 12.33 -15.79 -6.87
C PRO A 190 13.10 -14.52 -7.24
N ALA A 191 12.97 -13.48 -6.42
CA ALA A 191 13.73 -12.25 -6.56
C ALA A 191 15.03 -12.34 -5.74
N THR A 192 16.13 -12.73 -6.39
CA THR A 192 17.45 -12.94 -5.74
C THR A 192 18.54 -12.00 -6.24
N GLY A 193 18.24 -11.16 -7.24
CA GLY A 193 19.19 -10.24 -7.87
C GLY A 193 19.69 -9.11 -6.96
N PRO A 194 20.60 -8.26 -7.47
CA PRO A 194 21.23 -7.17 -6.70
C PRO A 194 20.24 -6.18 -6.06
N ALA A 195 19.11 -5.90 -6.73
CA ALA A 195 18.08 -5.01 -6.18
C ALA A 195 17.42 -5.61 -4.93
N ALA A 196 17.10 -6.91 -4.96
CA ALA A 196 16.56 -7.63 -3.82
C ALA A 196 17.56 -7.71 -2.65
N GLN A 197 18.82 -7.95 -2.95
CA GLN A 197 19.89 -7.99 -1.93
C GLN A 197 20.06 -6.62 -1.25
N ARG A 198 20.08 -5.53 -2.02
CA ARG A 198 20.15 -4.16 -1.49
C ARG A 198 18.99 -3.84 -0.56
N LEU A 199 17.77 -4.16 -0.96
CA LEU A 199 16.59 -3.93 -0.12
C LEU A 199 16.67 -4.71 1.20
N ARG A 200 17.04 -6.00 1.14
CA ARG A 200 17.22 -6.84 2.34
C ARG A 200 18.30 -6.30 3.28
N SER A 201 19.46 -5.90 2.74
CA SER A 201 20.55 -5.30 3.52
C SER A 201 20.15 -3.97 4.15
N ASN A 202 19.43 -3.12 3.40
CA ASN A 202 18.91 -1.85 3.89
C ASN A 202 17.93 -2.03 5.06
N LEU A 203 17.04 -3.03 4.98
CA LEU A 203 16.14 -3.37 6.08
C LEU A 203 16.86 -4.01 7.27
N ALA A 204 17.86 -4.84 7.02
CA ALA A 204 18.65 -5.45 8.07
C ALA A 204 19.52 -4.45 8.86
N SER A 205 19.83 -3.28 8.29
CA SER A 205 20.56 -2.21 8.97
C SER A 205 19.69 -1.39 9.93
N VAL A 206 18.37 -1.59 9.97
CA VAL A 206 17.48 -1.00 10.97
C VAL A 206 17.63 -1.78 12.28
N ARG A 207 18.37 -1.22 13.21
CA ARG A 207 18.68 -1.79 14.53
C ARG A 207 18.04 -0.97 15.65
#